data_0f678c6e87df11a00cb79d28d5284f71
#
_entry.id   0f678c6e87df11a00cb79d28d5284f71
#
_cell.length_a   1.000
_cell.length_b   1.000
_cell.length_c   1.000
_cell.angle_alpha   90.00
_cell.angle_beta   90.00
_cell.angle_gamma   90.00
#
_symmetry.space_group_name_H-M   'P 1'
#
loop_
_entity.id
_entity.type
_entity.pdbx_description
1 polymer ?
#
loop_
_entity_poly.entity_id
_entity_poly.type
_entity_poly.pdbx_seq_one_letter_code
_entity_poly.pdbx_strand_id
1 'polypeptide(L)'
;MKIKSFLGGYDKNFCYLIWCKNTRFAAIVDPSVKIDAIADFIGKNNLILNKILITHTHNDHIFYLNDWTELYPKISLYGYDLKLNQKVKISNLSHNDIVSIGQELITTLYTPGHYDDSICFWNQKSDAILTGDTIFVGRTGRTVSS
;
A
#
# COMPACT_ATOMS: atom_id res chain seq x y z
N MET A 1 -0.91 4.08 -14.83
CA MET A 1 -0.29 4.22 -13.49
C MET A 1 1.22 4.09 -13.57
N LYS A 2 1.97 4.82 -12.77
CA LYS A 2 3.40 4.63 -12.57
C LYS A 2 3.65 3.94 -11.25
N ILE A 3 4.70 3.10 -11.19
CA ILE A 3 5.07 2.33 -9.99
C ILE A 3 6.58 2.43 -9.80
N LYS A 4 7.00 2.63 -8.55
CA LYS A 4 8.39 2.51 -8.11
C LYS A 4 8.44 1.66 -6.85
N SER A 5 9.29 0.64 -6.86
CA SER A 5 9.55 -0.21 -5.70
C SER A 5 10.75 0.30 -4.90
N PHE A 6 10.65 0.14 -3.59
CA PHE A 6 11.75 0.37 -2.64
C PHE A 6 11.88 -0.90 -1.80
N LEU A 7 13.06 -1.48 -1.78
CA LEU A 7 13.36 -2.67 -0.99
C LEU A 7 14.05 -2.25 0.31
N GLY A 8 13.58 -2.75 1.44
CA GLY A 8 14.18 -2.44 2.74
C GLY A 8 13.39 -3.00 3.91
N GLY A 9 13.53 -2.32 5.06
CA GLY A 9 12.95 -2.79 6.31
C GLY A 9 13.72 -3.99 6.89
N TYR A 10 13.29 -4.45 8.06
CA TYR A 10 13.98 -5.54 8.77
C TYR A 10 13.76 -6.92 8.14
N ASP A 11 12.68 -7.10 7.38
CA ASP A 11 12.37 -8.38 6.69
C ASP A 11 12.56 -8.29 5.16
N LYS A 12 13.22 -7.24 4.68
CA LYS A 12 13.52 -7.01 3.25
C LYS A 12 12.27 -7.02 2.36
N ASN A 13 11.20 -6.39 2.82
CA ASN A 13 9.95 -6.23 2.08
C ASN A 13 10.05 -5.10 1.05
N PHE A 14 9.13 -5.12 0.09
CA PHE A 14 8.93 -4.02 -0.83
C PHE A 14 7.88 -3.04 -0.29
N CYS A 15 8.23 -1.75 -0.32
CA CYS A 15 7.28 -0.66 -0.27
C CYS A 15 7.12 -0.13 -1.70
N TYR A 16 5.88 0.06 -2.15
CA TYR A 16 5.64 0.60 -3.49
C TYR A 16 5.08 2.02 -3.39
N LEU A 17 5.63 2.89 -4.22
CA LEU A 17 5.04 4.19 -4.50
C LEU A 17 4.35 4.11 -5.86
N ILE A 18 3.04 4.36 -5.88
CA ILE A 18 2.22 4.37 -7.09
C ILE A 18 1.66 5.76 -7.32
N TRP A 19 1.56 6.21 -8.57
CA TRP A 19 1.01 7.54 -8.86
C TRP A 19 0.40 7.67 -10.25
N CYS A 20 -0.53 8.59 -10.34
CA CYS A 20 -1.09 9.02 -11.62
C CYS A 20 -0.13 10.01 -12.29
N LYS A 21 0.29 9.71 -13.53
CA LYS A 21 1.22 10.55 -14.29
C LYS A 21 0.66 11.96 -14.53
N ASN A 22 -0.65 12.05 -14.80
CA ASN A 22 -1.28 13.32 -15.19
C ASN A 22 -1.56 14.21 -14.00
N THR A 23 -2.11 13.66 -12.91
CA THR A 23 -2.57 14.43 -11.75
C THR A 23 -1.53 14.56 -10.65
N ARG A 24 -0.47 13.74 -10.70
CA ARG A 24 0.60 13.64 -9.69
C ARG A 24 0.14 13.11 -8.32
N PHE A 25 -1.15 12.82 -8.13
CA PHE A 25 -1.59 12.13 -6.92
C PHE A 25 -0.92 10.76 -6.79
N ALA A 26 -0.51 10.47 -5.56
CA ALA A 26 0.27 9.28 -5.24
C ALA A 26 -0.26 8.56 -4.00
N ALA A 27 0.05 7.28 -3.92
CA ALA A 27 -0.15 6.46 -2.74
C ALA A 27 1.08 5.60 -2.46
N ILE A 28 1.31 5.30 -1.18
CA ILE A 28 2.23 4.26 -0.74
C ILE A 28 1.45 2.97 -0.55
N VAL A 29 2.06 1.86 -0.93
CA VAL A 29 1.56 0.52 -0.64
C VAL A 29 2.56 -0.17 0.27
N ASP A 30 2.10 -0.55 1.46
CA ASP A 30 2.86 -1.14 2.56
C ASP A 30 4.07 -0.28 2.99
N PRO A 31 3.93 0.54 4.04
CA PRO A 31 5.00 1.38 4.55
C PRO A 31 6.07 0.58 5.33
N SER A 32 6.71 -0.37 4.64
CA SER A 32 7.69 -1.34 5.16
C SER A 32 9.14 -0.84 5.14
N VAL A 33 9.39 0.30 4.49
CA VAL A 33 10.73 0.86 4.27
C VAL A 33 10.83 2.25 4.90
N LYS A 34 12.03 2.62 5.38
CA LYS A 34 12.30 3.97 5.92
C LYS A 34 11.86 5.06 4.96
N ILE A 35 11.31 6.11 5.54
CA ILE A 35 10.65 7.21 4.83
C ILE A 35 11.58 8.04 3.95
N ASP A 36 12.86 8.20 4.33
CA ASP A 36 13.77 9.22 3.77
C ASP A 36 13.86 9.17 2.23
N ALA A 37 14.28 8.04 1.67
CA ALA A 37 14.47 7.91 0.21
C ALA A 37 13.16 8.04 -0.58
N ILE A 38 12.05 7.62 0.02
CA ILE A 38 10.72 7.69 -0.60
C ILE A 38 10.21 9.13 -0.57
N ALA A 39 10.34 9.81 0.57
CA ALA A 39 9.95 11.22 0.72
C ALA A 39 10.77 12.13 -0.20
N ASP A 40 12.07 11.89 -0.30
CA ASP A 40 12.94 12.57 -1.27
C ASP A 40 12.47 12.38 -2.71
N PHE A 41 12.10 11.16 -3.09
CA PHE A 41 11.58 10.88 -4.43
C PHE A 41 10.25 11.58 -4.68
N ILE A 42 9.34 11.59 -3.69
CA ILE A 42 8.06 12.31 -3.74
C ILE A 42 8.30 13.81 -4.00
N GLY A 43 9.21 14.42 -3.22
CA GLY A 43 9.54 15.86 -3.36
C GLY A 43 10.16 16.18 -4.71
N LYS A 44 11.20 15.44 -5.12
CA LYS A 44 11.89 15.65 -6.41
C LYS A 44 10.99 15.49 -7.63
N ASN A 45 9.92 14.70 -7.51
CA ASN A 45 8.98 14.46 -8.60
C ASN A 45 7.67 15.25 -8.45
N ASN A 46 7.56 16.15 -7.48
CA ASN A 46 6.35 16.94 -7.20
C ASN A 46 5.08 16.07 -7.10
N LEU A 47 5.18 14.94 -6.39
CA LEU A 47 4.05 14.05 -6.18
C LEU A 47 3.20 14.53 -4.98
N ILE A 48 1.90 14.30 -5.06
CA ILE A 48 0.93 14.67 -4.03
C ILE A 48 0.51 13.38 -3.31
N LEU A 49 1.26 13.04 -2.27
CA LEU A 49 0.94 11.86 -1.46
C LEU A 49 -0.25 12.14 -0.54
N ASN A 50 -1.32 11.36 -0.68
CA ASN A 50 -2.53 11.50 0.14
C ASN A 50 -3.14 10.18 0.62
N LYS A 51 -2.56 9.04 0.24
CA LYS A 51 -3.06 7.71 0.61
C LYS A 51 -1.94 6.76 0.97
N ILE A 52 -2.22 5.88 1.92
CA ILE A 52 -1.47 4.64 2.17
C ILE A 52 -2.45 3.48 1.98
N LEU A 53 -2.06 2.53 1.15
CA LEU A 53 -2.77 1.28 0.93
C LEU A 53 -2.04 0.18 1.70
N ILE A 54 -2.74 -0.61 2.48
CA ILE A 54 -2.18 -1.67 3.31
C ILE A 54 -2.69 -2.99 2.78
N THR A 55 -1.78 -3.86 2.32
CA THR A 55 -2.14 -5.19 1.81
C THR A 55 -2.58 -6.12 2.93
N HIS A 56 -1.90 -6.06 4.08
CA HIS A 56 -2.24 -6.76 5.31
C HIS A 56 -1.47 -6.16 6.49
N THR A 57 -1.87 -6.47 7.72
CA THR A 57 -1.35 -5.79 8.92
C THR A 57 -0.21 -6.53 9.63
N HIS A 58 0.54 -7.40 8.96
CA HIS A 58 1.79 -7.89 9.53
C HIS A 58 2.75 -6.73 9.82
N ASN A 59 3.43 -6.80 10.94
CA ASN A 59 4.24 -5.70 11.47
C ASN A 59 5.35 -5.24 10.50
N ASP A 60 5.95 -6.15 9.77
CA ASP A 60 6.99 -5.85 8.77
C ASP A 60 6.46 -5.07 7.55
N HIS A 61 5.16 -5.15 7.23
CA HIS A 61 4.52 -4.38 6.17
C HIS A 61 4.10 -2.97 6.60
N ILE A 62 3.82 -2.76 7.89
CA ILE A 62 3.36 -1.47 8.43
C ILE A 62 4.36 -0.82 9.40
N PHE A 63 5.60 -1.29 9.44
CA PHE A 63 6.59 -0.91 10.45
C PHE A 63 6.84 0.60 10.54
N TYR A 64 6.85 1.29 9.41
CA TYR A 64 7.07 2.75 9.35
C TYR A 64 5.77 3.56 9.17
N LEU A 65 4.60 2.95 9.46
CA LEU A 65 3.30 3.63 9.29
C LEU A 65 3.21 4.91 10.13
N ASN A 66 3.71 4.90 11.36
CA ASN A 66 3.67 6.08 12.23
C ASN A 66 4.49 7.24 11.66
N ASP A 67 5.69 6.98 11.14
CA ASP A 67 6.54 8.00 10.53
C ASP A 67 5.80 8.69 9.36
N TRP A 68 5.07 7.93 8.56
CA TRP A 68 4.27 8.45 7.46
C TRP A 68 3.09 9.29 7.91
N THR A 69 2.35 8.84 8.94
CA THR A 69 1.19 9.58 9.46
C THR A 69 1.58 10.83 10.23
N GLU A 70 2.77 10.87 10.81
CA GLU A 70 3.34 12.07 11.44
C GLU A 70 3.79 13.10 10.39
N LEU A 71 4.49 12.67 9.34
CA LEU A 71 4.95 13.56 8.27
C LEU A 71 3.80 14.06 7.39
N TYR A 72 2.79 13.22 7.17
CA TYR A 72 1.61 13.52 6.33
C TYR A 72 0.31 13.42 7.14
N PRO A 73 0.00 14.36 8.04
CA PRO A 73 -1.13 14.24 8.98
C PRO A 73 -2.52 14.26 8.32
N LYS A 74 -2.59 14.60 7.03
CA LYS A 74 -3.83 14.56 6.23
C LYS A 74 -3.95 13.31 5.36
N ILE A 75 -3.01 12.38 5.47
CA ILE A 75 -3.03 11.13 4.70
C ILE A 75 -4.20 10.26 5.15
N SER A 76 -4.74 9.44 4.25
CA SER A 76 -5.78 8.46 4.58
C SER A 76 -5.26 7.04 4.38
N LEU A 77 -5.63 6.15 5.30
CA LEU A 77 -5.26 4.73 5.26
C LEU A 77 -6.39 3.93 4.64
N TYR A 78 -6.04 2.99 3.80
CA TYR A 78 -6.96 2.08 3.13
C TYR A 78 -6.49 0.64 3.28
N GLY A 79 -7.37 -0.26 3.67
CA GLY A 79 -7.11 -1.70 3.80
C GLY A 79 -8.36 -2.44 4.24
N TYR A 80 -8.29 -3.75 4.40
CA TYR A 80 -9.42 -4.56 4.85
C TYR A 80 -9.45 -4.63 6.38
N ASP A 81 -10.60 -4.32 6.98
CA ASP A 81 -10.86 -4.42 8.45
C ASP A 81 -9.72 -3.86 9.34
N LEU A 82 -9.16 -2.74 8.94
CA LEU A 82 -8.04 -2.11 9.66
C LEU A 82 -8.44 -1.72 11.07
N LYS A 83 -7.82 -2.33 12.07
CA LYS A 83 -8.00 -2.06 13.51
C LYS A 83 -6.76 -1.36 14.07
N LEU A 84 -6.35 -0.28 13.40
CA LEU A 84 -5.14 0.47 13.75
C LEU A 84 -5.48 1.68 14.61
N ASN A 85 -4.68 1.92 15.65
CA ASN A 85 -4.78 3.12 16.47
C ASN A 85 -4.02 4.28 15.81
N GLN A 86 -4.66 4.97 14.87
CA GLN A 86 -4.08 6.08 14.11
C GLN A 86 -4.97 7.32 14.22
N LYS A 87 -4.34 8.51 14.23
CA LYS A 87 -5.04 9.80 14.28
C LYS A 87 -5.55 10.26 12.90
N VAL A 88 -5.17 9.56 11.84
CA VAL A 88 -5.56 9.87 10.45
C VAL A 88 -6.82 9.10 10.06
N LYS A 89 -7.46 9.52 8.98
CA LYS A 89 -8.65 8.84 8.47
C LYS A 89 -8.33 7.42 8.04
N ILE A 90 -9.12 6.46 8.52
CA ILE A 90 -9.08 5.05 8.11
C ILE A 90 -10.33 4.73 7.27
N SER A 91 -10.14 4.12 6.12
CA SER A 91 -11.19 3.67 5.22
C SER A 91 -11.05 2.17 4.99
N ASN A 92 -11.96 1.40 5.59
CA ASN A 92 -12.00 -0.04 5.38
C ASN A 92 -12.58 -0.38 4.01
N LEU A 93 -11.92 -1.30 3.31
CA LEU A 93 -12.25 -1.73 1.97
C LEU A 93 -12.86 -3.13 1.99
N SER A 94 -13.76 -3.36 1.05
CA SER A 94 -14.35 -4.67 0.75
C SER A 94 -13.87 -5.17 -0.61
N HIS A 95 -14.15 -6.45 -0.89
CA HIS A 95 -13.86 -7.03 -2.20
C HIS A 95 -14.58 -6.24 -3.32
N ASN A 96 -13.86 -5.91 -4.38
CA ASN A 96 -14.29 -5.08 -5.50
C ASN A 96 -14.47 -3.58 -5.22
N ASP A 97 -14.15 -3.09 -4.02
CA ASP A 97 -14.09 -1.65 -3.80
C ASP A 97 -13.00 -1.01 -4.66
N ILE A 98 -13.24 0.23 -5.06
CA ILE A 98 -12.33 0.99 -5.91
C ILE A 98 -11.72 2.16 -5.14
N VAL A 99 -10.40 2.23 -5.14
CA VAL A 99 -9.64 3.38 -4.63
C VAL A 99 -9.07 4.16 -5.81
N SER A 100 -9.33 5.45 -5.87
CA SER A 100 -8.78 6.32 -6.91
C SER A 100 -7.43 6.91 -6.48
N ILE A 101 -6.45 6.89 -7.38
CA ILE A 101 -5.17 7.61 -7.26
C ILE A 101 -5.11 8.60 -8.43
N GLY A 102 -5.66 9.80 -8.20
CA GLY A 102 -5.95 10.71 -9.31
C GLY A 102 -6.93 10.08 -10.29
N GLN A 103 -6.51 9.88 -11.54
CA GLN A 103 -7.30 9.24 -12.60
C GLN A 103 -7.11 7.72 -12.69
N GLU A 104 -6.23 7.15 -11.87
CA GLU A 104 -6.01 5.71 -11.82
C GLU A 104 -7.02 5.07 -10.85
N LEU A 105 -7.63 3.99 -11.28
CA LEU A 105 -8.59 3.22 -10.49
C LEU A 105 -7.96 1.90 -10.05
N ILE A 106 -7.96 1.68 -8.75
CA ILE A 106 -7.38 0.48 -8.11
C ILE A 106 -8.52 -0.35 -7.55
N THR A 107 -8.70 -1.53 -8.07
CA THR A 107 -9.70 -2.49 -7.56
C THR A 107 -9.11 -3.30 -6.43
N THR A 108 -9.83 -3.42 -5.33
CA THR A 108 -9.47 -4.24 -4.17
C THR A 108 -9.94 -5.67 -4.38
N LEU A 109 -9.03 -6.63 -4.22
CA LEU A 109 -9.34 -8.06 -4.24
C LEU A 109 -9.08 -8.63 -2.84
N TYR A 110 -10.12 -9.07 -2.14
CA TYR A 110 -9.97 -9.74 -0.85
C TYR A 110 -9.40 -11.14 -1.06
N THR A 111 -8.23 -11.41 -0.49
CA THR A 111 -7.43 -12.61 -0.72
C THR A 111 -6.91 -13.19 0.61
N PRO A 112 -7.80 -13.55 1.55
CA PRO A 112 -7.37 -14.14 2.83
C PRO A 112 -6.65 -15.46 2.63
N GLY A 113 -5.73 -15.78 3.53
CA GLY A 113 -4.96 -17.03 3.48
C GLY A 113 -3.61 -16.86 4.16
N HIS A 114 -2.76 -15.97 3.65
CA HIS A 114 -1.53 -15.57 4.34
C HIS A 114 -1.84 -14.86 5.65
N TYR A 115 -2.79 -13.93 5.62
CA TYR A 115 -3.35 -13.27 6.79
C TYR A 115 -4.84 -12.98 6.57
N ASP A 116 -5.62 -12.85 7.64
CA ASP A 116 -7.09 -12.72 7.56
C ASP A 116 -7.53 -11.43 6.86
N ASP A 117 -6.74 -10.35 6.98
CA ASP A 117 -7.01 -9.06 6.37
C ASP A 117 -6.31 -8.85 5.01
N SER A 118 -5.75 -9.90 4.41
CA SER A 118 -5.01 -9.82 3.16
C SER A 118 -5.88 -9.38 2.00
N ILE A 119 -5.41 -8.36 1.27
CA ILE A 119 -6.00 -7.86 0.03
C ILE A 119 -4.92 -7.61 -1.01
N CYS A 120 -5.29 -7.72 -2.27
CA CYS A 120 -4.47 -7.30 -3.40
C CYS A 120 -5.06 -6.02 -4.01
N PHE A 121 -4.21 -5.18 -4.58
CA PHE A 121 -4.58 -3.95 -5.27
C PHE A 121 -4.30 -4.06 -6.76
N TRP A 122 -5.35 -4.05 -7.57
CA TRP A 122 -5.26 -4.28 -9.00
C TRP A 122 -5.60 -3.02 -9.80
N ASN A 123 -4.66 -2.56 -10.62
CA ASN A 123 -4.91 -1.55 -11.66
C ASN A 123 -5.04 -2.24 -13.01
N GLN A 124 -6.27 -2.46 -13.45
CA GLN A 124 -6.57 -3.15 -14.70
C GLN A 124 -5.97 -2.43 -15.92
N LYS A 125 -5.99 -1.09 -15.93
CA LYS A 125 -5.52 -0.28 -17.06
C LYS A 125 -4.02 -0.42 -17.34
N SER A 126 -3.21 -0.59 -16.30
CA SER A 126 -1.76 -0.80 -16.42
C SER A 126 -1.35 -2.26 -16.27
N ASP A 127 -2.32 -3.16 -16.16
CA ASP A 127 -2.12 -4.61 -15.99
C ASP A 127 -1.16 -4.93 -14.82
N ALA A 128 -1.32 -4.20 -13.71
CA ALA A 128 -0.47 -4.31 -12.55
C ALA A 128 -1.27 -4.69 -11.30
N ILE A 129 -0.76 -5.65 -10.53
CA ILE A 129 -1.33 -6.08 -9.27
C ILE A 129 -0.27 -6.04 -8.16
N LEU A 130 -0.61 -5.44 -7.02
CA LEU A 130 0.21 -5.39 -5.82
C LEU A 130 -0.37 -6.39 -4.83
N THR A 131 0.36 -7.46 -4.57
CA THR A 131 -0.18 -8.67 -3.93
C THR A 131 0.18 -8.82 -2.45
N GLY A 132 1.04 -7.94 -1.92
CA GLY A 132 1.63 -8.18 -0.60
C GLY A 132 2.20 -9.60 -0.54
N ASP A 133 1.88 -10.31 0.52
CA ASP A 133 2.33 -11.69 0.75
C ASP A 133 1.35 -12.77 0.27
N THR A 134 0.32 -12.39 -0.49
CA THR A 134 -0.61 -13.37 -1.07
C THR A 134 0.07 -14.25 -2.12
N ILE A 135 0.84 -13.64 -3.04
CA ILE A 135 1.53 -14.35 -4.13
C ILE A 135 2.93 -13.75 -4.32
N PHE A 136 3.91 -14.62 -4.46
CA PHE A 136 5.28 -14.32 -4.86
C PHE A 136 5.59 -14.95 -6.21
N VAL A 137 6.69 -14.58 -6.83
CA VAL A 137 7.17 -15.27 -8.04
C VAL A 137 7.44 -16.75 -7.74
N GLY A 138 6.66 -17.63 -8.37
CA GLY A 138 6.80 -19.08 -8.25
C GLY A 138 6.21 -19.73 -6.99
N ARG A 139 5.56 -18.95 -6.09
CA ARG A 139 4.92 -19.52 -4.89
C ARG A 139 3.82 -18.60 -4.33
N THR A 140 2.95 -19.16 -3.51
CA THR A 140 2.05 -18.38 -2.64
C THR A 140 2.72 -18.02 -1.32
N GLY A 141 2.18 -17.04 -0.60
CA GLY A 141 2.51 -16.78 0.80
C GLY A 141 2.18 -17.99 1.67
N ARG A 142 2.84 -18.10 2.83
CA ARG A 142 2.46 -19.09 3.83
C ARG A 142 1.04 -18.81 4.30
N THR A 143 0.20 -19.83 4.35
CA THR A 143 -1.13 -19.72 4.92
C THR A 143 -1.07 -19.90 6.42
N VAL A 144 -1.92 -19.17 7.16
CA VAL A 144 -2.14 -19.47 8.57
C VAL A 144 -2.89 -20.79 8.62
N SER A 145 -2.25 -21.83 9.17
CA SER A 145 -2.96 -23.10 9.39
C SER A 145 -4.00 -22.88 10.48
N SER A 146 -5.24 -23.13 10.14
CA SER A 146 -6.34 -23.26 11.09
C SER A 146 -6.10 -24.40 12.09
#